data_d004532f1a3d12275674c7f893941b4f
#
_entry.id   d004532f1a3d12275674c7f893941b4f
#
_cell.length_a   1.000
_cell.length_b   1.000
_cell.length_c   1.000
_cell.angle_alpha   90.00
_cell.angle_beta   90.00
_cell.angle_gamma   90.00
#
_symmetry.space_group_name_H-M   'P 1'
#
loop_
_entity.id
_entity.type
_entity.pdbx_description
1 polymer ?
#
loop_
_entity_poly.entity_id
_entity_poly.type
_entity_poly.pdbx_seq_one_letter_code
_entity_poly.pdbx_strand_id
1 'polypeptide(L)'
;KRLVRIDSHDDLRFRPMAIASILTQYVFKLAPQDVLLLGRQTHIGENARTHLLVAEMLGWPCITQAIRIELVDMNHLMVTSQMDDGLLRQQIQTPCVLSIGDAPNTYMRVPTLKDRLRYGKQPIETLSIKDFQLADETEELIDLEVIHHKRAGIVIEGKSPEEKARKLYEAHLKRSVLVKERPAKS
;
A
#
# COMPACT_ATOMS: atom_id res chain seq x y z
N LYS A 1 -18.87 -2.80 -15.63
CA LYS A 1 -17.80 -3.10 -14.63
C LYS A 1 -17.67 -4.62 -14.54
N ARG A 2 -16.48 -5.14 -14.56
CA ARG A 2 -16.14 -6.56 -14.50
C ARG A 2 -15.49 -6.84 -13.16
N LEU A 3 -15.85 -7.93 -12.51
CA LEU A 3 -15.23 -8.42 -11.28
C LEU A 3 -14.53 -9.74 -11.62
N VAL A 4 -13.27 -9.85 -11.26
CA VAL A 4 -12.47 -11.05 -11.49
C VAL A 4 -11.78 -11.44 -10.19
N ARG A 5 -11.79 -12.73 -9.90
CA ARG A 5 -11.09 -13.34 -8.78
C ARG A 5 -10.15 -14.41 -9.30
N ILE A 6 -8.92 -14.38 -8.84
CA ILE A 6 -7.92 -15.42 -9.16
C ILE A 6 -7.74 -16.26 -7.90
N ASP A 7 -8.12 -17.54 -7.98
CA ASP A 7 -8.06 -18.46 -6.86
C ASP A 7 -6.73 -19.21 -6.84
N SER A 8 -6.10 -19.25 -5.67
CA SER A 8 -4.89 -20.02 -5.38
C SER A 8 -5.11 -20.90 -4.16
N HIS A 9 -4.55 -22.11 -4.19
CA HIS A 9 -4.43 -22.96 -3.01
C HIS A 9 -3.17 -22.65 -2.20
N ASP A 10 -2.17 -22.01 -2.84
CA ASP A 10 -0.91 -21.64 -2.21
C ASP A 10 -1.04 -20.31 -1.50
N ASP A 11 -0.29 -20.15 -0.40
CA ASP A 11 -0.16 -18.89 0.29
C ASP A 11 0.80 -17.94 -0.45
N LEU A 12 0.24 -16.93 -1.10
CA LEU A 12 1.00 -15.94 -1.88
C LEU A 12 1.30 -14.65 -1.11
N ARG A 13 0.91 -14.56 0.16
CA ARG A 13 1.03 -13.29 0.94
C ARG A 13 2.46 -12.74 0.99
N PHE A 14 3.45 -13.62 0.96
CA PHE A 14 4.88 -13.28 1.01
C PHE A 14 5.60 -13.54 -0.31
N ARG A 15 4.85 -13.68 -1.42
CA ARG A 15 5.39 -13.97 -2.75
C ARG A 15 5.07 -12.85 -3.75
N PRO A 16 5.68 -11.66 -3.60
CA PRO A 16 5.39 -10.50 -4.43
C PRO A 16 5.71 -10.70 -5.91
N MET A 17 6.75 -11.46 -6.24
CA MET A 17 7.09 -11.78 -7.62
C MET A 17 6.01 -12.64 -8.30
N ALA A 18 5.51 -13.66 -7.60
CA ALA A 18 4.42 -14.50 -8.11
C ALA A 18 3.14 -13.67 -8.33
N ILE A 19 2.78 -12.82 -7.35
CA ILE A 19 1.62 -11.92 -7.49
C ILE A 19 1.81 -10.95 -8.67
N ALA A 20 2.98 -10.35 -8.80
CA ALA A 20 3.27 -9.42 -9.89
C ALA A 20 3.21 -10.10 -11.25
N SER A 21 3.75 -11.32 -11.39
CA SER A 21 3.68 -12.08 -12.65
C SER A 21 2.26 -12.43 -13.05
N ILE A 22 1.41 -12.81 -12.09
CA ILE A 22 -0.02 -13.09 -12.34
C ILE A 22 -0.73 -11.82 -12.82
N LEU A 23 -0.55 -10.69 -12.13
CA LEU A 23 -1.18 -9.43 -12.49
C LEU A 23 -0.74 -8.95 -13.86
N THR A 24 0.54 -9.03 -14.17
CA THR A 24 1.11 -8.66 -15.47
C THR A 24 0.50 -9.50 -16.59
N GLN A 25 0.49 -10.83 -16.45
CA GLN A 25 -0.11 -11.72 -17.44
C GLN A 25 -1.61 -11.46 -17.61
N TYR A 26 -2.31 -11.13 -16.52
CA TYR A 26 -3.72 -10.79 -16.58
C TYR A 26 -3.94 -9.47 -17.34
N VAL A 27 -3.12 -8.45 -17.11
CA VAL A 27 -3.17 -7.17 -17.85
C VAL A 27 -2.97 -7.39 -19.35
N PHE A 28 -2.03 -8.25 -19.75
CA PHE A 28 -1.83 -8.58 -21.17
C PHE A 28 -3.01 -9.33 -21.82
N LYS A 29 -3.82 -10.06 -21.03
CA LYS A 29 -5.04 -10.72 -21.54
C LYS A 29 -6.22 -9.75 -21.71
N LEU A 30 -6.15 -8.57 -21.12
CA LEU A 30 -7.19 -7.56 -21.24
C LEU A 30 -7.02 -6.76 -22.57
N ALA A 31 -8.08 -6.07 -22.97
CA ALA A 31 -7.96 -5.02 -23.97
C ALA A 31 -6.95 -3.95 -23.50
N PRO A 32 -6.37 -3.16 -24.41
CA PRO A 32 -5.44 -2.10 -24.04
C PRO A 32 -5.94 -1.29 -22.84
N GLN A 33 -5.09 -1.13 -21.83
CA GLN A 33 -5.38 -0.39 -20.61
C GLN A 33 -4.47 0.84 -20.56
N ASP A 34 -4.99 1.93 -20.05
CA ASP A 34 -4.23 3.18 -19.93
C ASP A 34 -3.62 3.35 -18.55
N VAL A 35 -4.31 2.87 -17.52
CA VAL A 35 -3.86 3.05 -16.12
C VAL A 35 -4.14 1.80 -15.31
N LEU A 36 -3.12 1.34 -14.60
CA LEU A 36 -3.24 0.29 -13.59
C LEU A 36 -3.14 0.90 -12.19
N LEU A 37 -4.20 0.78 -11.40
CA LEU A 37 -4.23 1.26 -10.02
C LEU A 37 -4.01 0.10 -9.06
N LEU A 38 -2.99 0.20 -8.21
CA LEU A 38 -2.66 -0.79 -7.20
C LEU A 38 -2.62 -0.15 -5.81
N GLY A 39 -2.83 -0.96 -4.77
CA GLY A 39 -2.57 -0.53 -3.40
C GLY A 39 -1.08 -0.36 -3.14
N ARG A 40 -0.72 0.48 -2.18
CA ARG A 40 0.68 0.68 -1.77
C ARG A 40 1.27 -0.59 -1.17
N GLN A 41 0.57 -1.18 -0.24
CA GLN A 41 1.02 -2.37 0.49
C GLN A 41 -0.19 -3.17 1.02
N THR A 42 0.03 -4.43 1.32
CA THR A 42 -0.96 -5.27 1.99
C THR A 42 -0.80 -5.19 3.50
N HIS A 43 -1.88 -5.48 4.24
CA HIS A 43 -1.83 -5.55 5.71
C HIS A 43 -0.94 -6.70 6.20
N ILE A 44 -0.82 -7.77 5.43
CA ILE A 44 0.05 -8.92 5.72
C ILE A 44 1.17 -8.94 4.68
N GLY A 45 2.41 -9.07 5.14
CA GLY A 45 3.60 -9.08 4.29
C GLY A 45 4.19 -7.70 4.01
N GLU A 46 3.44 -6.62 4.07
CA GLU A 46 3.81 -5.19 3.97
C GLU A 46 5.03 -4.85 3.07
N ASN A 47 5.27 -5.67 2.03
CA ASN A 47 6.49 -5.55 1.23
C ASN A 47 6.55 -4.31 0.33
N ALA A 48 5.40 -3.68 0.04
CA ALA A 48 5.26 -2.47 -0.79
C ALA A 48 5.97 -2.54 -2.16
N ARG A 49 6.21 -3.74 -2.72
CA ARG A 49 6.98 -3.94 -3.96
C ARG A 49 6.15 -4.38 -5.15
N THR A 50 4.97 -4.97 -4.93
CA THR A 50 4.17 -5.59 -6.00
C THR A 50 3.89 -4.63 -7.15
N HIS A 51 3.55 -3.36 -6.86
CA HIS A 51 3.27 -2.37 -7.90
C HIS A 51 4.51 -1.99 -8.72
N LEU A 52 5.69 -1.96 -8.10
CA LEU A 52 6.95 -1.70 -8.80
C LEU A 52 7.34 -2.88 -9.70
N LEU A 53 7.18 -4.10 -9.20
CA LEU A 53 7.45 -5.32 -9.97
C LEU A 53 6.51 -5.44 -11.17
N VAL A 54 5.22 -5.13 -11.00
CA VAL A 54 4.26 -5.11 -12.10
C VAL A 54 4.63 -4.07 -13.14
N ALA A 55 5.01 -2.86 -12.71
CA ALA A 55 5.42 -1.80 -13.63
C ALA A 55 6.66 -2.20 -14.45
N GLU A 56 7.66 -2.78 -13.80
CA GLU A 56 8.87 -3.27 -14.45
C GLU A 56 8.55 -4.39 -15.46
N MET A 57 7.73 -5.38 -15.06
CA MET A 57 7.33 -6.48 -15.94
C MET A 57 6.48 -6.01 -17.15
N LEU A 58 5.71 -4.91 -17.00
CA LEU A 58 4.94 -4.30 -18.08
C LEU A 58 5.79 -3.36 -18.95
N GLY A 59 6.94 -2.90 -18.46
CA GLY A 59 7.72 -1.82 -19.07
C GLY A 59 6.98 -0.46 -18.99
N TRP A 60 6.13 -0.26 -17.98
CA TRP A 60 5.35 0.96 -17.82
C TRP A 60 5.92 1.87 -16.75
N PRO A 61 5.85 3.21 -16.94
CA PRO A 61 6.24 4.15 -15.89
C PRO A 61 5.34 3.98 -14.66
N CYS A 62 5.92 4.22 -13.46
CA CYS A 62 5.23 4.05 -12.19
C CYS A 62 5.38 5.27 -11.29
N ILE A 63 4.28 5.71 -10.69
CA ILE A 63 4.28 6.69 -9.60
C ILE A 63 3.69 6.03 -8.35
N THR A 64 4.39 6.20 -7.22
CA THR A 64 3.97 5.64 -5.92
C THR A 64 3.30 6.68 -5.04
N GLN A 65 2.52 6.20 -4.05
CA GLN A 65 1.85 7.03 -3.04
C GLN A 65 0.96 8.14 -3.64
N ALA A 66 0.31 7.86 -4.76
CA ALA A 66 -0.61 8.79 -5.40
C ALA A 66 -1.83 9.07 -4.49
N ILE A 67 -2.09 10.35 -4.23
CA ILE A 67 -3.23 10.82 -3.44
C ILE A 67 -4.23 11.62 -4.29
N ARG A 68 -3.81 12.10 -5.47
CA ARG A 68 -4.65 12.83 -6.41
C ARG A 68 -4.19 12.55 -7.84
N ILE A 69 -5.15 12.31 -8.72
CA ILE A 69 -4.94 12.03 -10.13
C ILE A 69 -5.84 12.98 -10.93
N GLU A 70 -5.28 13.72 -11.86
CA GLU A 70 -5.97 14.67 -12.72
C GLU A 70 -5.64 14.37 -14.19
N LEU A 71 -6.64 14.42 -15.06
CA LEU A 71 -6.43 14.28 -16.49
C LEU A 71 -5.83 15.58 -17.05
N VAL A 72 -4.71 15.48 -17.76
CA VAL A 72 -4.10 16.60 -18.49
C VAL A 72 -4.58 16.58 -19.94
N ASP A 73 -4.41 15.46 -20.60
CA ASP A 73 -4.86 15.20 -21.98
C ASP A 73 -5.10 13.69 -22.17
N MET A 74 -5.31 13.25 -23.42
CA MET A 74 -5.62 11.85 -23.72
C MET A 74 -4.50 10.87 -23.35
N ASN A 75 -3.27 11.33 -23.22
CA ASN A 75 -2.08 10.49 -23.01
C ASN A 75 -1.32 10.85 -21.73
N HIS A 76 -1.74 11.88 -20.98
CA HIS A 76 -1.01 12.35 -19.81
C HIS A 76 -1.92 12.58 -18.62
N LEU A 77 -1.41 12.16 -17.46
CA LEU A 77 -2.01 12.41 -16.16
C LEU A 77 -1.09 13.30 -15.31
N MET A 78 -1.68 14.16 -14.51
CA MET A 78 -1.00 14.87 -13.43
C MET A 78 -1.28 14.13 -12.13
N VAL A 79 -0.23 13.63 -11.49
CA VAL A 79 -0.33 12.85 -10.26
C VAL A 79 0.33 13.61 -9.12
N THR A 80 -0.37 13.73 -8.00
CA THR A 80 0.20 14.26 -6.76
C THR A 80 0.44 13.10 -5.81
N SER A 81 1.67 12.97 -5.34
CA SER A 81 2.12 11.94 -4.39
C SER A 81 2.43 12.55 -3.02
N GLN A 82 2.16 11.77 -1.97
CA GLN A 82 2.60 12.10 -0.61
C GLN A 82 4.05 11.66 -0.43
N MET A 83 4.91 12.59 -0.06
CA MET A 83 6.31 12.35 0.31
C MET A 83 6.51 12.64 1.81
N ASP A 84 7.63 12.23 2.38
CA ASP A 84 7.91 12.42 3.81
C ASP A 84 7.99 13.91 4.20
N ASP A 85 8.46 14.75 3.28
CA ASP A 85 8.68 16.18 3.47
C ASP A 85 7.64 17.08 2.77
N GLY A 86 6.63 16.48 2.11
CA GLY A 86 5.59 17.26 1.44
C GLY A 86 4.87 16.55 0.31
N LEU A 87 4.46 17.33 -0.68
CA LEU A 87 3.73 16.83 -1.85
C LEU A 87 4.58 16.99 -3.11
N LEU A 88 4.68 15.91 -3.88
CA LEU A 88 5.31 15.91 -5.19
C LEU A 88 4.25 15.85 -6.28
N ARG A 89 4.30 16.78 -7.23
CA ARG A 89 3.38 16.80 -8.37
C ARG A 89 4.15 16.49 -9.66
N GLN A 90 3.73 15.43 -10.34
CA GLN A 90 4.42 14.90 -11.52
C GLN A 90 3.44 14.62 -12.65
N GLN A 91 3.86 14.89 -13.88
CA GLN A 91 3.14 14.44 -15.06
C GLN A 91 3.67 13.08 -15.49
N ILE A 92 2.76 12.15 -15.82
CA ILE A 92 3.09 10.82 -16.31
C ILE A 92 2.34 10.52 -17.59
N GLN A 93 3.01 9.85 -18.51
CA GLN A 93 2.41 9.37 -19.76
C GLN A 93 1.74 8.02 -19.53
N THR A 94 0.58 7.80 -20.17
CA THR A 94 -0.09 6.51 -20.23
C THR A 94 0.47 5.64 -21.38
N PRO A 95 0.47 4.29 -21.26
CA PRO A 95 0.01 3.53 -20.11
C PRO A 95 0.95 3.64 -18.91
N CYS A 96 0.39 3.59 -17.69
CA CYS A 96 1.18 3.73 -16.47
C CYS A 96 0.62 2.93 -15.29
N VAL A 97 1.46 2.71 -14.28
CA VAL A 97 1.09 2.08 -13.01
C VAL A 97 1.10 3.14 -11.91
N LEU A 98 0.04 3.20 -11.13
CA LEU A 98 -0.06 4.11 -9.99
C LEU A 98 -0.34 3.32 -8.71
N SER A 99 0.51 3.51 -7.71
CA SER A 99 0.27 2.99 -6.37
C SER A 99 -0.44 4.04 -5.53
N ILE A 100 -1.62 3.69 -5.01
CA ILE A 100 -2.46 4.61 -4.25
C ILE A 100 -2.00 4.67 -2.80
N GLY A 101 -1.73 5.89 -2.32
CA GLY A 101 -1.40 6.19 -0.94
C GLY A 101 -2.62 6.51 -0.07
N ASP A 102 -2.37 7.11 1.08
CA ASP A 102 -3.43 7.55 2.02
C ASP A 102 -4.09 8.83 1.50
N ALA A 103 -5.03 8.65 0.56
CA ALA A 103 -5.75 9.78 -0.01
C ALA A 103 -6.77 10.37 0.99
N PRO A 104 -7.05 11.70 0.94
CA PRO A 104 -7.97 12.36 1.86
C PRO A 104 -9.39 11.78 1.89
N ASN A 105 -9.81 11.11 0.81
CA ASN A 105 -11.14 10.53 0.63
C ASN A 105 -11.06 9.00 0.46
N THR A 106 -10.54 8.30 1.45
CA THR A 106 -10.38 6.83 1.44
C THR A 106 -11.64 6.08 1.86
N TYR A 107 -12.71 6.77 2.23
CA TYR A 107 -13.94 6.12 2.65
C TYR A 107 -14.62 5.40 1.49
N MET A 108 -14.86 4.10 1.67
CA MET A 108 -15.67 3.35 0.72
C MET A 108 -17.10 3.88 0.75
N ARG A 109 -17.63 4.19 -0.45
CA ARG A 109 -19.03 4.56 -0.59
C ARG A 109 -19.92 3.39 -0.14
N VAL A 110 -20.80 3.63 0.83
CA VAL A 110 -21.77 2.65 1.25
C VAL A 110 -22.76 2.40 0.09
N PRO A 111 -22.93 1.15 -0.38
CA PRO A 111 -23.84 0.86 -1.46
C PRO A 111 -25.29 1.12 -1.03
N THR A 112 -26.04 1.85 -1.85
CA THR A 112 -27.46 2.06 -1.65
C THR A 112 -28.24 0.77 -1.85
N LEU A 113 -29.51 0.72 -1.40
CA LEU A 113 -30.39 -0.42 -1.69
C LEU A 113 -30.52 -0.68 -3.20
N LYS A 114 -30.61 0.37 -4.01
CA LYS A 114 -30.63 0.29 -5.48
C LYS A 114 -29.35 -0.35 -6.03
N ASP A 115 -28.19 0.02 -5.50
CA ASP A 115 -26.91 -0.57 -5.89
C ASP A 115 -26.87 -2.06 -5.56
N ARG A 116 -27.36 -2.45 -4.36
CA ARG A 116 -27.41 -3.85 -3.92
C ARG A 116 -28.33 -4.70 -4.80
N LEU A 117 -29.52 -4.17 -5.16
CA LEU A 117 -30.45 -4.86 -6.03
C LEU A 117 -29.89 -4.99 -7.46
N ARG A 118 -29.21 -3.97 -7.96
CA ARG A 118 -28.67 -3.94 -9.33
C ARG A 118 -27.41 -4.76 -9.49
N TYR A 119 -26.52 -4.74 -8.51
CA TYR A 119 -25.16 -5.30 -8.61
C TYR A 119 -24.90 -6.49 -7.68
N GLY A 120 -25.74 -6.73 -6.68
CA GLY A 120 -25.49 -7.77 -5.67
C GLY A 120 -25.52 -9.21 -6.21
N LYS A 121 -26.09 -9.41 -7.39
CA LYS A 121 -26.14 -10.72 -8.08
C LYS A 121 -25.21 -10.78 -9.30
N GLN A 122 -24.33 -9.79 -9.49
CA GLN A 122 -23.38 -9.84 -10.61
C GLN A 122 -22.43 -11.03 -10.43
N PRO A 123 -22.24 -11.85 -11.47
CA PRO A 123 -21.30 -12.97 -11.40
C PRO A 123 -19.88 -12.43 -11.27
N ILE A 124 -19.10 -13.08 -10.41
CA ILE A 124 -17.66 -12.88 -10.31
C ILE A 124 -17.00 -13.93 -11.21
N GLU A 125 -16.25 -13.47 -12.19
CA GLU A 125 -15.44 -14.35 -13.01
C GLU A 125 -14.32 -14.93 -12.16
N THR A 126 -14.18 -16.24 -12.17
CA THR A 126 -13.13 -16.93 -11.39
C THR A 126 -12.13 -17.54 -12.33
N LEU A 127 -10.85 -17.22 -12.13
CA LEU A 127 -9.70 -17.80 -12.82
C LEU A 127 -8.91 -18.64 -11.84
N SER A 128 -8.23 -19.66 -12.34
CA SER A 128 -7.33 -20.48 -11.54
C SER A 128 -5.90 -19.93 -11.64
N ILE A 129 -5.16 -19.98 -10.55
CA ILE A 129 -3.72 -19.67 -10.57
C ILE A 129 -2.96 -20.58 -11.58
N LYS A 130 -3.47 -21.76 -11.86
CA LYS A 130 -2.89 -22.69 -12.83
C LYS A 130 -2.91 -22.16 -14.27
N ASP A 131 -3.72 -21.14 -14.55
CA ASP A 131 -3.80 -20.49 -15.85
C ASP A 131 -2.68 -19.46 -16.07
N PHE A 132 -1.80 -19.30 -15.07
CA PHE A 132 -0.71 -18.33 -15.04
C PHE A 132 0.64 -19.01 -14.79
N GLN A 133 1.68 -18.46 -15.37
CA GLN A 133 3.06 -18.84 -15.07
C GLN A 133 3.55 -18.00 -13.89
N LEU A 134 3.92 -18.66 -12.80
CA LEU A 134 4.48 -17.97 -11.65
C LEU A 134 5.96 -17.66 -11.90
N ALA A 135 6.36 -16.43 -11.58
CA ALA A 135 7.77 -16.12 -11.51
C ALA A 135 8.40 -16.74 -10.24
N ASP A 136 9.66 -17.12 -10.35
CA ASP A 136 10.43 -17.60 -9.21
C ASP A 136 10.64 -16.48 -8.20
N GLU A 137 10.48 -16.80 -6.93
CA GLU A 137 10.78 -15.89 -5.85
C GLU A 137 12.29 -15.84 -5.58
N THR A 138 12.77 -14.62 -5.33
CA THR A 138 14.16 -14.39 -4.92
C THR A 138 14.33 -14.41 -3.41
N GLU A 139 13.24 -14.52 -2.68
CA GLU A 139 13.18 -14.48 -1.22
C GLU A 139 12.28 -15.60 -0.70
N GLU A 140 12.66 -16.18 0.43
CA GLU A 140 11.89 -17.21 1.11
C GLU A 140 11.50 -16.73 2.52
N LEU A 141 10.24 -16.96 2.91
CA LEU A 141 9.80 -16.74 4.26
C LEU A 141 10.36 -17.84 5.16
N ILE A 142 11.29 -17.49 6.06
CA ILE A 142 11.90 -18.44 6.98
C ILE A 142 11.05 -18.61 8.23
N ASP A 143 10.58 -17.50 8.83
CA ASP A 143 9.80 -17.52 10.07
C ASP A 143 8.94 -16.28 10.23
N LEU A 144 7.89 -16.40 11.04
CA LEU A 144 7.00 -15.33 11.46
C LEU A 144 6.85 -15.34 12.98
N GLU A 145 7.44 -14.34 13.62
CA GLU A 145 7.30 -14.16 15.04
C GLU A 145 6.27 -13.08 15.38
N VAL A 146 5.39 -13.38 16.32
CA VAL A 146 4.47 -12.38 16.89
C VAL A 146 5.20 -11.60 17.97
N ILE A 147 5.54 -10.35 17.68
CA ILE A 147 6.16 -9.47 18.66
C ILE A 147 5.12 -9.00 19.66
N HIS A 148 5.15 -9.55 20.86
CA HIS A 148 4.30 -9.12 21.96
C HIS A 148 4.91 -7.91 22.67
N HIS A 149 4.56 -6.71 22.23
CA HIS A 149 4.89 -5.49 22.99
C HIS A 149 4.02 -5.38 24.23
N LYS A 150 4.50 -5.86 25.37
CA LYS A 150 3.88 -5.56 26.64
C LYS A 150 4.13 -4.09 26.99
N ARG A 151 3.11 -3.26 26.76
CA ARG A 151 3.15 -1.89 27.29
C ARG A 151 3.14 -1.97 28.81
N ALA A 152 4.02 -1.24 29.48
CA ALA A 152 4.09 -1.23 30.93
C ALA A 152 2.80 -0.72 31.60
N GLY A 153 1.95 -0.02 30.85
CA GLY A 153 0.66 0.49 31.36
C GLY A 153 0.82 1.48 32.53
N ILE A 154 1.97 2.17 32.60
CA ILE A 154 2.26 3.10 33.70
C ILE A 154 1.34 4.31 33.59
N VAL A 155 0.51 4.50 34.61
CA VAL A 155 -0.32 5.72 34.75
C VAL A 155 0.43 6.71 35.63
N ILE A 156 0.68 7.91 35.08
CA ILE A 156 1.37 8.96 35.82
C ILE A 156 0.34 9.79 36.55
N GLU A 157 0.32 9.65 37.87
CA GLU A 157 -0.58 10.38 38.76
C GLU A 157 0.03 11.75 39.17
N GLY A 158 -0.82 12.76 39.32
CA GLY A 158 -0.45 14.10 39.79
C GLY A 158 -1.68 14.98 40.00
N LYS A 159 -1.54 15.99 40.84
CA LYS A 159 -2.62 16.92 41.21
C LYS A 159 -2.93 17.92 40.09
N SER A 160 -1.97 18.17 39.18
CA SER A 160 -2.16 19.06 38.04
C SER A 160 -1.54 18.47 36.77
N PRO A 161 -1.95 18.95 35.57
CA PRO A 161 -1.33 18.54 34.29
C PRO A 161 0.18 18.83 34.25
N GLU A 162 0.64 19.92 34.83
CA GLU A 162 2.04 20.33 34.87
C GLU A 162 2.86 19.36 35.74
N GLU A 163 2.33 18.93 36.88
CA GLU A 163 2.97 17.94 37.73
C GLU A 163 3.12 16.59 37.01
N LYS A 164 2.06 16.16 36.30
CA LYS A 164 2.09 14.92 35.50
C LYS A 164 3.12 15.01 34.36
N ALA A 165 3.16 16.13 33.65
CA ALA A 165 4.14 16.37 32.58
C ALA A 165 5.57 16.35 33.11
N ARG A 166 5.84 17.00 34.25
CA ARG A 166 7.16 16.99 34.89
C ARG A 166 7.59 15.56 35.30
N LYS A 167 6.71 14.80 35.94
CA LYS A 167 6.99 13.41 36.31
C LYS A 167 7.26 12.52 35.08
N LEU A 168 6.48 12.69 33.98
CA LEU A 168 6.70 11.99 32.73
C LEU A 168 8.09 12.33 32.16
N TYR A 169 8.44 13.59 32.09
CA TYR A 169 9.71 14.05 31.57
C TYR A 169 10.90 13.50 32.39
N GLU A 170 10.86 13.66 33.70
CA GLU A 170 11.93 13.22 34.60
C GLU A 170 12.13 11.70 34.58
N ALA A 171 11.03 10.94 34.61
CA ALA A 171 11.11 9.47 34.69
C ALA A 171 11.41 8.79 33.36
N HIS A 172 10.90 9.33 32.25
CA HIS A 172 10.87 8.57 30.98
C HIS A 172 11.51 9.30 29.78
N LEU A 173 11.49 10.64 29.74
CA LEU A 173 11.92 11.40 28.57
C LEU A 173 13.32 12.00 28.70
N LYS A 174 13.76 12.32 29.90
CA LYS A 174 15.05 12.98 30.14
C LYS A 174 16.24 12.25 29.53
N ARG A 175 16.24 10.92 29.56
CA ARG A 175 17.32 10.09 28.96
C ARG A 175 17.26 10.04 27.44
N SER A 176 16.06 10.06 26.85
CA SER A 176 15.89 9.99 25.40
C SER A 176 16.21 11.31 24.69
N VAL A 177 16.03 12.45 25.37
CA VAL A 177 16.41 13.77 24.82
C VAL A 177 17.93 13.93 24.81
N LEU A 178 18.63 13.50 25.85
CA LEU A 178 20.10 13.58 25.94
C LEU A 178 20.84 12.71 24.90
N VAL A 179 20.21 11.67 24.36
CA VAL A 179 20.82 10.81 23.33
C VAL A 179 20.77 11.46 21.94
N LYS A 180 19.85 12.42 21.70
CA LYS A 180 19.75 13.13 20.41
C LYS A 180 20.73 14.28 20.24
N GLU A 181 21.40 14.72 21.30
CA GLU A 181 22.37 15.83 21.27
C GLU A 181 23.83 15.39 21.00
N ARG A 182 24.06 14.18 20.52
CA ARG A 182 25.42 13.83 20.06
C ARG A 182 25.71 14.51 18.72
N PRO A 183 26.66 15.46 18.66
CA PRO A 183 27.02 16.09 17.39
C PRO A 183 27.57 15.02 16.46
N ALA A 184 27.21 15.11 15.18
CA ALA A 184 27.85 14.35 14.12
C ALA A 184 29.35 14.62 14.20
N LYS A 185 30.14 13.60 14.43
CA LYS A 185 31.60 13.69 14.33
C LYS A 185 31.95 13.97 12.87
N SER A 186 32.55 15.12 12.65
CA SER A 186 33.20 15.52 11.40
C SER A 186 34.20 14.46 10.89
#